data_f501f169719a4ca8b4afd48bc9621f75
#
_entry.id   f501f169719a4ca8b4afd48bc9621f75
#
_cell.length_a   1.000
_cell.length_b   1.000
_cell.length_c   1.000
_cell.angle_alpha   90.00
_cell.angle_beta   90.00
_cell.angle_gamma   90.00
#
_symmetry.space_group_name_H-M   'P 1'
#
loop_
_entity.id
_entity.type
_entity.pdbx_description
1 polymer ?
#
loop_
_entity_poly.entity_id
_entity_poly.type
_entity_poly.pdbx_seq_one_letter_code
_entity_poly.pdbx_strand_id
1 'polypeptide(L)'
;MCIRDSIFAGNGLKERLKNAVKNAEEGIGATVFGYYVDDPERFGIVEFNEAGKAISIEEKPAKPKSNYCVTGLYFYDNKVVEYAKNLKPSARGELEITDLNRIYLENNNLNVELLGQGFTWLDTGTHESLVEATNFVKTIETHQHRKIACLEEIAYLNGWITKEDVLKTYEVLKKNQYGQYLKDVLDGKYIDVLHS
;
A
#
# COMPACT_ATOMS: atom_id res chain seq x y z
N MET A 1 -2.72 -9.33 -4.65
CA MET A 1 -2.32 -7.94 -4.29
C MET A 1 -1.70 -7.29 -5.51
N CYS A 2 -2.13 -6.09 -5.87
CA CYS A 2 -1.48 -5.27 -6.88
C CYS A 2 -0.95 -4.01 -6.20
N ILE A 3 0.34 -3.71 -6.37
CA ILE A 3 1.00 -2.49 -5.87
C ILE A 3 1.59 -1.81 -7.10
N ARG A 4 1.35 -0.52 -7.22
CA ARG A 4 1.83 0.26 -8.34
C ARG A 4 2.30 1.63 -7.86
N ASP A 5 3.51 2.00 -8.23
CA ASP A 5 4.06 3.36 -8.22
C ASP A 5 3.75 4.19 -6.96
N SER A 6 3.76 3.57 -5.76
CA SER A 6 3.37 4.26 -4.54
C SER A 6 4.18 3.84 -3.34
N ILE A 7 4.40 4.78 -2.43
CA ILE A 7 4.97 4.53 -1.11
C ILE A 7 3.85 4.68 -0.08
N PHE A 8 3.73 3.70 0.80
CA PHE A 8 2.82 3.71 1.94
C PHE A 8 3.64 3.69 3.23
N ALA A 9 3.45 4.65 4.08
CA ALA A 9 4.09 4.71 5.38
C ALA A 9 3.10 5.14 6.45
N GLY A 10 3.07 4.44 7.57
CA GLY A 10 2.19 4.77 8.68
C GLY A 10 2.10 3.66 9.71
N ASN A 11 1.78 4.05 10.95
CA ASN A 11 1.63 3.11 12.04
C ASN A 11 0.39 2.23 11.83
N GLY A 12 0.51 0.92 12.11
CA GLY A 12 -0.61 -0.02 11.95
C GLY A 12 -0.87 -0.50 10.52
N LEU A 13 -0.04 -0.11 9.53
CA LEU A 13 -0.22 -0.56 8.15
C LEU A 13 -0.23 -2.10 8.06
N LYS A 14 0.68 -2.79 8.76
CA LYS A 14 0.76 -4.26 8.77
C LYS A 14 -0.57 -4.92 9.18
N GLU A 15 -1.23 -4.40 10.20
CA GLU A 15 -2.52 -4.97 10.67
C GLU A 15 -3.65 -4.71 9.66
N ARG A 16 -3.67 -3.53 9.03
CA ARG A 16 -4.63 -3.22 7.97
C ARG A 16 -4.45 -4.15 6.76
N LEU A 17 -3.20 -4.42 6.37
CA LEU A 17 -2.89 -5.38 5.29
C LEU A 17 -3.34 -6.80 5.65
N LYS A 18 -3.11 -7.26 6.89
CA LYS A 18 -3.58 -8.58 7.35
C LYS A 18 -5.10 -8.68 7.30
N ASN A 19 -5.81 -7.64 7.71
CA ASN A 19 -7.28 -7.61 7.65
C ASN A 19 -7.77 -7.69 6.19
N ALA A 20 -7.11 -6.97 5.27
CA ALA A 20 -7.44 -7.04 3.84
C ALA A 20 -7.19 -8.44 3.25
N VAL A 21 -6.09 -9.10 3.65
CA VAL A 21 -5.81 -10.51 3.28
C VAL A 21 -6.92 -11.42 3.80
N LYS A 22 -7.26 -11.31 5.09
CA LYS A 22 -8.31 -12.10 5.73
C LYS A 22 -9.66 -11.93 5.01
N ASN A 23 -10.06 -10.71 4.69
CA ASN A 23 -11.29 -10.45 3.94
C ASN A 23 -11.31 -11.16 2.59
N ALA A 24 -10.18 -11.15 1.88
CA ALA A 24 -10.04 -11.83 0.59
C ALA A 24 -10.11 -13.37 0.73
N GLU A 25 -9.43 -13.93 1.73
CA GLU A 25 -9.40 -15.38 2.00
C GLU A 25 -10.76 -15.91 2.45
N GLU A 26 -11.51 -15.13 3.25
CA GLU A 26 -12.85 -15.47 3.71
C GLU A 26 -13.94 -15.23 2.64
N GLY A 27 -13.57 -14.71 1.46
CA GLY A 27 -14.51 -14.46 0.36
C GLY A 27 -15.48 -13.29 0.64
N ILE A 28 -15.12 -12.38 1.55
CA ILE A 28 -15.92 -11.19 1.89
C ILE A 28 -15.94 -10.21 0.72
N GLY A 29 -14.93 -10.28 -0.16
CA GLY A 29 -14.86 -9.48 -1.38
C GLY A 29 -13.52 -8.78 -1.56
N ALA A 30 -13.57 -7.56 -2.15
CA ALA A 30 -12.39 -6.73 -2.35
C ALA A 30 -12.17 -5.79 -1.16
N THR A 31 -10.90 -5.48 -0.89
CA THR A 31 -10.50 -4.38 -0.01
C THR A 31 -9.59 -3.43 -0.77
N VAL A 32 -9.95 -2.17 -0.82
CA VAL A 32 -9.18 -1.06 -1.39
C VAL A 32 -8.84 -0.06 -0.29
N PHE A 33 -7.80 0.74 -0.49
CA PHE A 33 -7.34 1.71 0.48
C PHE A 33 -7.62 3.12 -0.02
N GLY A 34 -8.34 3.90 0.80
CA GLY A 34 -8.71 5.28 0.51
C GLY A 34 -7.79 6.26 1.23
N TYR A 35 -7.43 7.35 0.56
CA TYR A 35 -6.61 8.43 1.11
C TYR A 35 -7.16 9.79 0.71
N TYR A 36 -7.10 10.77 1.61
CA TYR A 36 -7.55 12.12 1.35
C TYR A 36 -6.53 12.87 0.49
N VAL A 37 -6.99 13.52 -0.60
CA VAL A 37 -6.16 14.31 -1.52
C VAL A 37 -6.81 15.67 -1.81
N ASP A 38 -5.99 16.65 -2.18
CA ASP A 38 -6.46 17.99 -2.54
C ASP A 38 -6.77 18.14 -4.04
N ASP A 39 -6.30 17.20 -4.87
CA ASP A 39 -6.45 17.15 -6.33
C ASP A 39 -7.16 15.87 -6.81
N PRO A 40 -8.42 15.63 -6.35
CA PRO A 40 -9.11 14.35 -6.54
C PRO A 40 -9.39 13.99 -8.00
N GLU A 41 -9.45 14.97 -8.92
CA GLU A 41 -9.71 14.74 -10.35
C GLU A 41 -8.64 13.88 -11.05
N ARG A 42 -7.49 13.65 -10.40
CA ARG A 42 -6.40 12.84 -10.95
C ARG A 42 -6.55 11.34 -10.70
N PHE A 43 -7.45 10.95 -9.81
CA PHE A 43 -7.52 9.60 -9.24
C PHE A 43 -8.90 8.96 -9.38
N GLY A 44 -8.98 7.67 -9.08
CA GLY A 44 -10.26 7.02 -8.80
C GLY A 44 -10.83 7.50 -7.46
N ILE A 45 -12.04 8.04 -7.45
CA ILE A 45 -12.64 8.69 -6.28
C ILE A 45 -13.78 7.86 -5.72
N VAL A 46 -13.78 7.69 -4.39
CA VAL A 46 -14.84 7.00 -3.65
C VAL A 46 -15.72 8.03 -2.95
N GLU A 47 -17.04 7.89 -3.12
CA GLU A 47 -18.04 8.64 -2.36
C GLU A 47 -18.58 7.77 -1.21
N PHE A 48 -18.81 8.38 -0.05
CA PHE A 48 -19.35 7.73 1.12
C PHE A 48 -20.70 8.32 1.51
N ASN A 49 -21.58 7.48 2.06
CA ASN A 49 -22.78 7.95 2.74
C ASN A 49 -22.47 8.41 4.17
N GLU A 50 -23.49 8.91 4.87
CA GLU A 50 -23.38 9.38 6.28
C GLU A 50 -22.92 8.26 7.27
N ALA A 51 -23.16 7.00 6.93
CA ALA A 51 -22.72 5.85 7.70
C ALA A 51 -21.25 5.42 7.38
N GLY A 52 -20.55 6.15 6.50
CA GLY A 52 -19.19 5.83 6.09
C GLY A 52 -19.07 4.64 5.10
N LYS A 53 -20.20 4.19 4.53
CA LYS A 53 -20.18 3.13 3.51
C LYS A 53 -19.96 3.74 2.13
N ALA A 54 -19.07 3.14 1.33
CA ALA A 54 -18.86 3.51 -0.06
C ALA A 54 -20.15 3.31 -0.88
N ILE A 55 -20.55 4.31 -1.65
CA ILE A 55 -21.77 4.32 -2.47
C ILE A 55 -21.51 4.55 -3.95
N SER A 56 -20.39 5.16 -4.30
CA SER A 56 -19.94 5.27 -5.69
C SER A 56 -18.41 5.24 -5.79
N ILE A 57 -17.92 4.87 -6.97
CA ILE A 57 -16.52 4.94 -7.34
C ILE A 57 -16.42 5.38 -8.79
N GLU A 58 -15.62 6.43 -9.06
CA GLU A 58 -15.47 7.02 -10.39
C GLU A 58 -14.01 7.26 -10.72
N GLU A 59 -13.57 6.88 -11.94
CA GLU A 59 -12.23 7.12 -12.42
C GLU A 59 -12.08 8.55 -12.93
N LYS A 60 -11.16 9.31 -12.36
CA LYS A 60 -10.79 10.67 -12.79
C LYS A 60 -12.00 11.55 -13.12
N PRO A 61 -12.94 11.72 -12.19
CA PRO A 61 -14.16 12.46 -12.46
C PRO A 61 -13.87 13.95 -12.69
N ALA A 62 -14.49 14.53 -13.70
CA ALA A 62 -14.38 15.99 -13.95
C ALA A 62 -14.97 16.85 -12.82
N LYS A 63 -15.88 16.28 -12.03
CA LYS A 63 -16.48 16.89 -10.82
C LYS A 63 -16.47 15.85 -9.70
N PRO A 64 -15.39 15.76 -8.94
CA PRO A 64 -15.27 14.81 -7.85
C PRO A 64 -16.36 15.02 -6.78
N LYS A 65 -16.94 13.93 -6.29
CA LYS A 65 -17.95 13.96 -5.22
C LYS A 65 -17.36 13.87 -3.83
N SER A 66 -16.08 13.53 -3.73
CA SER A 66 -15.32 13.50 -2.49
C SER A 66 -13.84 13.75 -2.77
N ASN A 67 -13.06 13.94 -1.71
CA ASN A 67 -11.60 14.04 -1.77
C ASN A 67 -10.88 12.73 -1.43
N TYR A 68 -11.61 11.62 -1.30
CA TYR A 68 -11.00 10.33 -1.00
C TYR A 68 -10.71 9.57 -2.29
N CYS A 69 -9.42 9.46 -2.62
CA CYS A 69 -8.97 8.65 -3.74
C CYS A 69 -8.73 7.20 -3.32
N VAL A 70 -8.86 6.28 -4.27
CA VAL A 70 -8.36 4.91 -4.15
C VAL A 70 -6.89 4.90 -4.49
N THR A 71 -6.09 4.45 -3.52
CA THR A 71 -4.65 4.30 -3.70
C THR A 71 -4.30 3.07 -4.55
N GLY A 72 -3.05 2.90 -4.92
CA GLY A 72 -2.58 1.78 -5.76
C GLY A 72 -2.45 0.42 -5.04
N LEU A 73 -3.19 0.18 -3.97
CA LEU A 73 -3.11 -1.03 -3.17
C LEU A 73 -4.47 -1.74 -3.09
N TYR A 74 -4.54 -2.97 -3.61
CA TYR A 74 -5.78 -3.70 -3.80
C TYR A 74 -5.65 -5.14 -3.32
N PHE A 75 -6.68 -5.65 -2.63
CA PHE A 75 -6.82 -7.05 -2.23
C PHE A 75 -8.15 -7.58 -2.74
N TYR A 76 -8.11 -8.71 -3.43
CA TYR A 76 -9.29 -9.31 -4.04
C TYR A 76 -9.41 -10.78 -3.67
N ASP A 77 -10.64 -11.26 -3.56
CA ASP A 77 -10.94 -12.69 -3.54
C ASP A 77 -10.77 -13.32 -4.94
N ASN A 78 -10.94 -14.63 -5.06
CA ASN A 78 -10.74 -15.35 -6.32
C ASN A 78 -11.74 -14.97 -7.44
N LYS A 79 -12.85 -14.30 -7.13
CA LYS A 79 -13.83 -13.83 -8.12
C LYS A 79 -13.23 -12.76 -9.04
N VAL A 80 -12.17 -12.09 -8.61
CA VAL A 80 -11.47 -11.09 -9.42
C VAL A 80 -11.09 -11.60 -10.80
N VAL A 81 -10.70 -12.87 -10.92
CA VAL A 81 -10.28 -13.46 -12.20
C VAL A 81 -11.45 -13.50 -13.19
N GLU A 82 -12.66 -13.84 -12.72
CA GLU A 82 -13.86 -13.87 -13.53
C GLU A 82 -14.30 -12.45 -13.91
N TYR A 83 -14.34 -11.54 -12.95
CA TYR A 83 -14.71 -10.16 -13.18
C TYR A 83 -13.77 -9.46 -14.16
N ALA A 84 -12.46 -9.65 -13.98
CA ALA A 84 -11.45 -9.04 -14.86
C ALA A 84 -11.54 -9.54 -16.31
N LYS A 85 -11.87 -10.83 -16.55
CA LYS A 85 -12.07 -11.39 -17.89
C LYS A 85 -13.25 -10.76 -18.64
N ASN A 86 -14.23 -10.26 -17.91
CA ASN A 86 -15.47 -9.70 -18.48
C ASN A 86 -15.45 -8.17 -18.56
N LEU A 87 -14.37 -7.51 -18.11
CA LEU A 87 -14.22 -6.05 -18.24
C LEU A 87 -14.20 -5.62 -19.69
N LYS A 88 -14.82 -4.47 -19.95
CA LYS A 88 -14.78 -3.79 -21.25
C LYS A 88 -13.93 -2.54 -21.14
N PRO A 89 -13.26 -2.14 -22.23
CA PRO A 89 -12.54 -0.88 -22.24
C PRO A 89 -13.46 0.31 -21.94
N SER A 90 -12.97 1.24 -21.14
CA SER A 90 -13.64 2.51 -20.82
C SER A 90 -13.72 3.42 -22.05
N ALA A 91 -14.35 4.59 -21.92
CA ALA A 91 -14.37 5.62 -22.96
C ALA A 91 -12.95 6.10 -23.35
N ARG A 92 -11.93 5.82 -22.52
CA ARG A 92 -10.51 6.10 -22.76
C ARG A 92 -9.82 4.99 -23.56
N GLY A 93 -10.51 3.86 -23.83
CA GLY A 93 -9.97 2.69 -24.51
C GLY A 93 -9.11 1.78 -23.62
N GLU A 94 -9.13 1.98 -22.30
CA GLU A 94 -8.34 1.22 -21.31
C GLU A 94 -9.24 0.36 -20.43
N LEU A 95 -8.73 -0.78 -19.97
CA LEU A 95 -9.36 -1.58 -18.91
C LEU A 95 -9.05 -0.91 -17.56
N GLU A 96 -10.05 -0.33 -16.94
CA GLU A 96 -9.88 0.44 -15.70
C GLU A 96 -10.04 -0.46 -14.47
N ILE A 97 -9.12 -0.36 -13.53
CA ILE A 97 -9.25 -1.03 -12.24
C ILE A 97 -10.43 -0.49 -11.43
N THR A 98 -10.80 0.76 -11.66
CA THR A 98 -11.98 1.38 -11.06
C THR A 98 -13.28 0.70 -11.49
N ASP A 99 -13.36 0.21 -12.73
CA ASP A 99 -14.53 -0.56 -13.20
C ASP A 99 -14.59 -1.94 -12.53
N LEU A 100 -13.45 -2.57 -12.29
CA LEU A 100 -13.37 -3.79 -11.49
C LEU A 100 -13.86 -3.56 -10.05
N ASN A 101 -13.40 -2.50 -9.41
CA ASN A 101 -13.85 -2.12 -8.06
C ASN A 101 -15.35 -1.79 -8.03
N ARG A 102 -15.89 -1.19 -9.10
CA ARG A 102 -17.33 -0.92 -9.23
C ARG A 102 -18.16 -2.19 -9.23
N ILE A 103 -17.71 -3.27 -9.89
CA ILE A 103 -18.39 -4.57 -9.85
C ILE A 103 -18.50 -5.07 -8.42
N TYR A 104 -17.43 -4.98 -7.63
CA TYR A 104 -17.47 -5.35 -6.21
C TYR A 104 -18.39 -4.44 -5.39
N LEU A 105 -18.42 -3.14 -5.67
CA LEU A 105 -19.29 -2.19 -5.01
C LEU A 105 -20.77 -2.51 -5.27
N GLU A 106 -21.16 -2.74 -6.53
CA GLU A 106 -22.53 -3.08 -6.96
C GLU A 106 -23.01 -4.40 -6.33
N ASN A 107 -22.09 -5.34 -6.10
CA ASN A 107 -22.37 -6.59 -5.40
C ASN A 107 -22.32 -6.45 -3.87
N ASN A 108 -22.17 -5.25 -3.31
CA ASN A 108 -21.98 -4.96 -1.87
C ASN A 108 -20.79 -5.68 -1.23
N ASN A 109 -19.75 -5.97 -2.00
CA ASN A 109 -18.55 -6.70 -1.60
C ASN A 109 -17.26 -5.86 -1.73
N LEU A 110 -17.37 -4.52 -1.76
CA LEU A 110 -16.23 -3.60 -1.71
C LEU A 110 -16.05 -3.04 -0.31
N ASN A 111 -14.92 -3.35 0.30
CA ASN A 111 -14.49 -2.75 1.56
C ASN A 111 -13.50 -1.63 1.25
N VAL A 112 -13.69 -0.47 1.89
CA VAL A 112 -12.75 0.66 1.76
C VAL A 112 -12.12 0.91 3.13
N GLU A 113 -10.82 0.71 3.20
CA GLU A 113 -10.02 0.97 4.40
C GLU A 113 -9.42 2.37 4.29
N LEU A 114 -9.84 3.31 5.12
CA LEU A 114 -9.34 4.69 5.08
C LEU A 114 -7.99 4.80 5.79
N LEU A 115 -6.99 5.28 5.08
CA LEU A 115 -5.70 5.67 5.63
C LEU A 115 -5.86 7.09 6.19
N GLY A 116 -6.04 7.17 7.51
CA GLY A 116 -6.29 8.43 8.22
C GLY A 116 -4.99 9.13 8.65
N GLN A 117 -5.12 9.99 9.67
CA GLN A 117 -4.01 10.71 10.27
C GLN A 117 -2.87 9.76 10.69
N GLY A 118 -1.64 10.14 10.41
CA GLY A 118 -0.44 9.33 10.69
C GLY A 118 -0.03 8.41 9.54
N PHE A 119 -0.79 8.39 8.44
CA PHE A 119 -0.37 7.75 7.19
C PHE A 119 0.13 8.77 6.19
N THR A 120 1.12 8.38 5.42
CA THR A 120 1.60 9.09 4.25
C THR A 120 1.51 8.15 3.06
N TRP A 121 0.80 8.60 2.04
CA TRP A 121 0.76 7.96 0.74
C TRP A 121 1.38 8.90 -0.30
N LEU A 122 2.34 8.42 -1.04
CA LEU A 122 3.02 9.16 -2.10
C LEU A 122 2.88 8.38 -3.40
N ASP A 123 2.21 8.98 -4.36
CA ASP A 123 2.23 8.53 -5.75
C ASP A 123 3.57 8.93 -6.37
N THR A 124 4.25 8.02 -7.08
CA THR A 124 5.58 8.28 -7.67
C THR A 124 5.52 8.35 -9.20
N GLY A 125 4.37 8.74 -9.74
CA GLY A 125 4.09 8.76 -11.18
C GLY A 125 4.69 9.95 -11.94
N THR A 126 5.22 10.98 -11.25
CA THR A 126 5.88 12.14 -11.88
C THR A 126 7.29 12.32 -11.35
N HIS A 127 8.12 13.12 -12.04
CA HIS A 127 9.47 13.43 -11.57
C HIS A 127 9.44 14.18 -10.24
N GLU A 128 8.52 15.12 -10.07
CA GLU A 128 8.33 15.90 -8.85
C GLU A 128 7.96 14.99 -7.68
N SER A 129 6.95 14.15 -7.85
CA SER A 129 6.51 13.22 -6.78
C SER A 129 7.57 12.17 -6.43
N LEU A 130 8.41 11.77 -7.38
CA LEU A 130 9.56 10.89 -7.11
C LEU A 130 10.62 11.57 -6.24
N VAL A 131 10.88 12.86 -6.47
CA VAL A 131 11.79 13.68 -5.62
C VAL A 131 11.22 13.82 -4.21
N GLU A 132 9.92 14.09 -4.08
CA GLU A 132 9.24 14.18 -2.79
C GLU A 132 9.33 12.85 -2.02
N ALA A 133 9.08 11.74 -2.69
CA ALA A 133 9.21 10.39 -2.13
C ALA A 133 10.64 10.11 -1.65
N THR A 134 11.65 10.50 -2.44
CA THR A 134 13.07 10.37 -2.08
C THR A 134 13.41 11.18 -0.83
N ASN A 135 12.95 12.43 -0.76
CA ASN A 135 13.16 13.29 0.40
C ASN A 135 12.44 12.76 1.65
N PHE A 136 11.23 12.23 1.49
CA PHE A 136 10.48 11.58 2.57
C PHE A 136 11.25 10.39 3.13
N VAL A 137 11.68 9.45 2.27
CA VAL A 137 12.47 8.26 2.69
C VAL A 137 13.74 8.71 3.41
N LYS A 138 14.50 9.64 2.82
CA LYS A 138 15.72 10.19 3.44
C LYS A 138 15.45 10.75 4.83
N THR A 139 14.39 11.54 5.00
CA THR A 139 14.03 12.17 6.27
C THR A 139 13.71 11.11 7.33
N ILE A 140 12.86 10.14 7.00
CA ILE A 140 12.48 9.07 7.91
C ILE A 140 13.71 8.24 8.32
N GLU A 141 14.51 7.77 7.35
CA GLU A 141 15.71 6.98 7.64
C GLU A 141 16.74 7.72 8.48
N THR A 142 16.88 9.04 8.23
CA THR A 142 17.83 9.88 8.99
C THR A 142 17.40 10.02 10.45
N HIS A 143 16.12 10.24 10.71
CA HIS A 143 15.64 10.54 12.07
C HIS A 143 15.25 9.30 12.87
N GLN A 144 14.74 8.26 12.22
CA GLN A 144 14.40 7.01 12.88
C GLN A 144 15.56 6.03 12.94
N HIS A 145 16.66 6.28 12.21
CA HIS A 145 17.81 5.40 12.08
C HIS A 145 17.47 3.98 11.61
N ARG A 146 16.32 3.81 10.95
CA ARG A 146 15.84 2.55 10.40
C ARG A 146 15.65 2.69 8.89
N LYS A 147 15.90 1.60 8.17
CA LYS A 147 15.66 1.55 6.73
C LYS A 147 14.17 1.31 6.45
N ILE A 148 13.62 2.03 5.49
CA ILE A 148 12.28 1.77 4.97
C ILE A 148 12.36 0.56 4.03
N ALA A 149 11.43 -0.39 4.20
CA ALA A 149 11.30 -1.58 3.35
C ALA A 149 12.61 -2.38 3.19
N CYS A 150 13.41 -2.50 4.26
CA CYS A 150 14.56 -3.39 4.27
C CYS A 150 14.08 -4.84 4.23
N LEU A 151 14.16 -5.48 3.05
CA LEU A 151 13.56 -6.80 2.83
C LEU A 151 14.20 -7.88 3.68
N GLU A 152 15.52 -7.84 3.89
CA GLU A 152 16.25 -8.78 4.73
C GLU A 152 15.85 -8.65 6.20
N GLU A 153 15.70 -7.42 6.72
CA GLU A 153 15.20 -7.19 8.08
C GLU A 153 13.80 -7.75 8.25
N ILE A 154 12.89 -7.41 7.32
CA ILE A 154 11.49 -7.89 7.33
C ILE A 154 11.45 -9.41 7.29
N ALA A 155 12.18 -10.03 6.40
CA ALA A 155 12.21 -11.48 6.25
C ALA A 155 12.81 -12.17 7.48
N TYR A 156 13.88 -11.62 8.06
CA TYR A 156 14.51 -12.14 9.26
C TYR A 156 13.61 -12.04 10.49
N LEU A 157 12.98 -10.87 10.72
CA LEU A 157 12.07 -10.68 11.86
C LEU A 157 10.79 -11.53 11.76
N ASN A 158 10.36 -11.91 10.54
CA ASN A 158 9.26 -12.83 10.33
C ASN A 158 9.69 -14.32 10.31
N GLY A 159 10.97 -14.62 10.48
CA GLY A 159 11.49 -15.99 10.48
C GLY A 159 11.50 -16.66 9.11
N TRP A 160 11.42 -15.89 8.02
CA TRP A 160 11.44 -16.42 6.65
C TRP A 160 12.85 -16.72 6.16
N ILE A 161 13.85 -16.04 6.70
CA ILE A 161 15.28 -16.29 6.47
C ILE A 161 16.02 -16.38 7.79
N THR A 162 17.18 -17.03 7.77
CA THR A 162 18.03 -17.23 8.94
C THR A 162 19.01 -16.08 9.14
N LYS A 163 19.63 -16.01 10.32
CA LYS A 163 20.75 -15.11 10.60
C LYS A 163 21.90 -15.29 9.61
N GLU A 164 22.19 -16.53 9.25
CA GLU A 164 23.23 -16.92 8.29
C GLU A 164 22.94 -16.35 6.89
N ASP A 165 21.67 -16.30 6.48
CA ASP A 165 21.28 -15.73 5.18
C ASP A 165 21.50 -14.21 5.17
N VAL A 166 21.13 -13.51 6.25
CA VAL A 166 21.41 -12.07 6.39
C VAL A 166 22.91 -11.79 6.41
N LEU A 167 23.70 -12.65 7.08
CA LEU A 167 25.18 -12.53 7.10
C LEU A 167 25.78 -12.67 5.71
N LYS A 168 25.26 -13.56 4.85
CA LYS A 168 25.72 -13.66 3.45
C LYS A 168 25.51 -12.35 2.71
N THR A 169 24.33 -11.72 2.85
CA THR A 169 24.05 -10.41 2.24
C THR A 169 24.96 -9.33 2.82
N TYR A 170 25.16 -9.32 4.15
CA TYR A 170 26.11 -8.41 4.80
C TYR A 170 27.51 -8.54 4.22
N GLU A 171 28.07 -9.73 4.05
CA GLU A 171 29.44 -9.93 3.53
C GLU A 171 29.62 -9.30 2.15
N VAL A 172 28.58 -9.34 1.29
CA VAL A 172 28.59 -8.70 -0.03
C VAL A 172 28.52 -7.17 0.09
N LEU A 173 27.72 -6.67 1.02
CA LEU A 173 27.38 -5.24 1.13
C LEU A 173 28.11 -4.51 2.26
N LYS A 174 29.02 -5.15 2.99
CA LYS A 174 29.65 -4.61 4.23
C LYS A 174 30.39 -3.28 4.07
N LYS A 175 30.73 -2.89 2.84
CA LYS A 175 31.39 -1.61 2.56
C LYS A 175 30.42 -0.43 2.40
N ASN A 176 29.13 -0.67 2.36
CA ASN A 176 28.12 0.38 2.21
C ASN A 176 27.21 0.49 3.45
N GLN A 177 26.43 1.58 3.51
CA GLN A 177 25.55 1.86 4.64
C GLN A 177 24.46 0.80 4.84
N TYR A 178 23.97 0.18 3.76
CA TYR A 178 22.92 -0.83 3.84
C TYR A 178 23.44 -2.11 4.52
N GLY A 179 24.62 -2.59 4.12
CA GLY A 179 25.26 -3.73 4.79
C GLY A 179 25.53 -3.47 6.26
N GLN A 180 26.05 -2.27 6.61
CA GLN A 180 26.26 -1.91 8.02
C GLN A 180 24.94 -1.92 8.82
N TYR A 181 23.85 -1.45 8.21
CA TYR A 181 22.53 -1.52 8.82
C TYR A 181 22.09 -2.97 9.10
N LEU A 182 22.31 -3.89 8.14
CA LEU A 182 22.00 -5.32 8.35
C LEU A 182 22.78 -5.91 9.52
N LYS A 183 24.04 -5.51 9.69
CA LYS A 183 24.84 -5.92 10.84
C LYS A 183 24.27 -5.40 12.15
N ASP A 184 23.87 -4.12 12.19
CA ASP A 184 23.23 -3.49 13.35
C ASP A 184 21.91 -4.22 13.73
N VAL A 185 21.10 -4.62 12.72
CA VAL A 185 19.89 -5.44 12.94
C VAL A 185 20.21 -6.78 13.59
N LEU A 186 21.23 -7.50 13.09
CA LEU A 186 21.65 -8.79 13.63
C LEU A 186 22.22 -8.68 15.04
N ASP A 187 22.83 -7.54 15.37
CA ASP A 187 23.39 -7.25 16.71
C ASP A 187 22.29 -6.76 17.70
N GLY A 188 21.03 -6.69 17.25
CA GLY A 188 19.88 -6.33 18.09
C GLY A 188 19.76 -4.84 18.39
N LYS A 189 20.45 -3.95 17.66
CA LYS A 189 20.43 -2.50 17.91
C LYS A 189 19.05 -1.86 17.80
N TYR A 190 18.16 -2.45 17.00
CA TYR A 190 16.84 -1.91 16.69
C TYR A 190 15.69 -2.76 17.24
N ILE A 191 15.95 -3.62 18.21
CA ILE A 191 14.88 -4.38 18.88
C ILE A 191 14.13 -3.42 19.79
N ASP A 192 12.85 -3.21 19.50
CA ASP A 192 11.95 -2.49 20.39
C ASP A 192 11.71 -3.33 21.65
N VAL A 193 12.24 -2.90 22.77
CA VAL A 193 12.13 -3.57 24.09
C VAL A 193 10.67 -3.70 24.55
N LEU A 194 9.72 -3.03 23.86
CA LEU A 194 8.28 -2.99 24.19
C LEU A 194 7.46 -4.10 23.52
N HIS A 195 8.07 -4.99 22.75
CA HIS A 195 7.40 -6.11 22.05
C HIS A 195 7.95 -7.48 22.45
N SER A 196 8.57 -7.58 23.64
CA SER A 196 8.95 -8.87 24.25
C SER A 196 7.83 -9.39 25.15
#